data_16e804f9a5d826912bb9a91b8684f972
#
_entry.id   16e804f9a5d826912bb9a91b8684f972
#
_cell.length_a   1.000
_cell.length_b   1.000
_cell.length_c   1.000
_cell.angle_alpha   90.00
_cell.angle_beta   90.00
_cell.angle_gamma   90.00
#
_symmetry.space_group_name_H-M   'P 1'
#
loop_
_entity.id
_entity.type
_entity.pdbx_description
1 polymer ?
#
loop_
_entity_poly.entity_id
_entity_poly.type
_entity_poly.pdbx_seq_one_letter_code
_entity_poly.pdbx_strand_id
1 'polypeptide(L)'
;MIAIVGGGSWGTALAVHVARAEGAVRLWAREPEVADGIRRTRHNPLYLKDVELPAGIEATTDLAAAVRGASLLVMVVPSEFFAATLAGLGPVPAEVPIVSATKGFEPARHLRMSEVLLERLPAARVAALSGPTFAREVARGLPAAAVIAAPDDVLAGALQRRLGTREFRLYTNRDVVGVETGGALKNVMAIATGLADGLGLGENARAALVTRGLAEMTRLAVALGARPATLAGLAGLGDLVLTCTGSLSRNRALGVALARGQTAREVESETHMIAEGARTVGSALVLARRHGVSLPICQEVGGVLFDGKPPGEALAALLERPLRREDR
;
A
#
# COMPACT_ATOMS: atom_id res chain seq x y z
N MET A 1 0.93 -12.96 21.12
CA MET A 1 1.52 -13.31 19.80
C MET A 1 0.83 -12.48 18.72
N ILE A 2 1.59 -11.75 17.90
CA ILE A 2 1.09 -11.08 16.68
C ILE A 2 1.17 -12.07 15.52
N ALA A 3 0.14 -12.08 14.67
CA ALA A 3 0.17 -12.81 13.40
C ALA A 3 0.15 -11.82 12.22
N ILE A 4 1.08 -11.99 11.30
CA ILE A 4 1.17 -11.21 10.06
C ILE A 4 0.77 -12.13 8.90
N VAL A 5 -0.25 -11.72 8.17
CA VAL A 5 -0.83 -12.47 7.06
C VAL A 5 -0.38 -11.82 5.75
N GLY A 6 0.63 -12.43 5.11
CA GLY A 6 1.24 -11.99 3.87
C GLY A 6 2.76 -11.95 3.92
N GLY A 7 3.43 -12.92 3.28
CA GLY A 7 4.89 -13.09 3.25
C GLY A 7 5.61 -12.28 2.16
N GLY A 8 4.97 -11.25 1.58
CA GLY A 8 5.60 -10.33 0.64
C GLY A 8 6.66 -9.43 1.30
N SER A 9 7.28 -8.53 0.53
CA SER A 9 8.33 -7.62 1.05
C SER A 9 7.87 -6.84 2.28
N TRP A 10 6.66 -6.25 2.23
CA TRP A 10 6.15 -5.41 3.32
C TRP A 10 5.76 -6.24 4.55
N GLY A 11 5.08 -7.37 4.37
CA GLY A 11 4.73 -8.24 5.50
C GLY A 11 5.96 -8.85 6.17
N THR A 12 6.97 -9.25 5.40
CA THR A 12 8.26 -9.70 5.94
C THR A 12 8.96 -8.58 6.72
N ALA A 13 8.96 -7.34 6.22
CA ALA A 13 9.55 -6.20 6.93
C ALA A 13 8.83 -5.89 8.24
N LEU A 14 7.50 -5.97 8.27
CA LEU A 14 6.72 -5.84 9.50
C LEU A 14 6.99 -7.00 10.47
N ALA A 15 7.17 -8.24 9.97
CA ALA A 15 7.55 -9.36 10.81
C ALA A 15 8.92 -9.16 11.46
N VAL A 16 9.91 -8.65 10.72
CA VAL A 16 11.21 -8.28 11.26
C VAL A 16 11.08 -7.22 12.35
N HIS A 17 10.31 -6.16 12.07
CA HIS A 17 10.07 -5.09 13.01
C HIS A 17 9.42 -5.60 14.32
N VAL A 18 8.33 -6.37 14.20
CA VAL A 18 7.61 -6.95 15.34
C VAL A 18 8.49 -7.92 16.13
N ALA A 19 9.23 -8.81 15.45
CA ALA A 19 10.11 -9.76 16.12
C ALA A 19 11.23 -9.07 16.94
N ARG A 20 11.74 -7.93 16.45
CA ARG A 20 12.70 -7.12 17.21
C ARG A 20 12.08 -6.44 18.43
N ALA A 21 10.81 -6.03 18.33
CA ALA A 21 10.11 -5.33 19.40
C ALA A 21 9.50 -6.27 20.46
N GLU A 22 8.84 -7.34 20.04
CA GLU A 22 8.11 -8.27 20.91
C GLU A 22 8.77 -9.66 21.06
N GLY A 23 9.88 -9.92 20.39
CA GLY A 23 10.60 -11.20 20.45
C GLY A 23 10.06 -12.30 19.56
N ALA A 24 8.75 -12.37 19.32
CA ALA A 24 8.14 -13.42 18.52
C ALA A 24 6.95 -12.93 17.67
N VAL A 25 6.83 -13.46 16.44
CA VAL A 25 5.77 -13.18 15.50
C VAL A 25 5.52 -14.38 14.59
N ARG A 26 4.26 -14.64 14.24
CA ARG A 26 3.95 -15.61 13.18
C ARG A 26 3.75 -14.89 11.86
N LEU A 27 4.36 -15.44 10.81
CA LEU A 27 4.24 -14.94 9.44
C LEU A 27 3.62 -16.01 8.56
N TRP A 28 2.44 -15.73 8.03
CA TRP A 28 1.88 -16.56 6.98
C TRP A 28 2.38 -16.12 5.61
N ALA A 29 2.88 -17.05 4.84
CA ALA A 29 3.24 -16.87 3.43
C ALA A 29 2.50 -17.90 2.58
N ARG A 30 1.95 -17.45 1.45
CA ARG A 30 1.27 -18.35 0.51
C ARG A 30 2.24 -19.31 -0.16
N GLU A 31 3.41 -18.79 -0.49
CA GLU A 31 4.45 -19.51 -1.20
C GLU A 31 5.26 -20.41 -0.23
N PRO A 32 5.30 -21.74 -0.44
CA PRO A 32 6.11 -22.65 0.39
C PRO A 32 7.59 -22.25 0.42
N GLU A 33 8.13 -21.78 -0.70
CA GLU A 33 9.52 -21.33 -0.82
C GLU A 33 9.86 -20.21 0.16
N VAL A 34 8.93 -19.29 0.41
CA VAL A 34 9.09 -18.19 1.37
C VAL A 34 9.14 -18.76 2.80
N ALA A 35 8.17 -19.59 3.17
CA ALA A 35 8.12 -20.17 4.51
C ALA A 35 9.34 -21.06 4.79
N ASP A 36 9.72 -21.90 3.82
CA ASP A 36 10.87 -22.79 3.93
C ASP A 36 12.21 -22.04 3.94
N GLY A 37 12.34 -21.02 3.10
CA GLY A 37 13.50 -20.15 3.08
C GLY A 37 13.72 -19.46 4.43
N ILE A 38 12.68 -18.89 5.00
CA ILE A 38 12.75 -18.25 6.32
C ILE A 38 13.14 -19.26 7.42
N ARG A 39 12.54 -20.45 7.43
CA ARG A 39 12.83 -21.49 8.43
C ARG A 39 14.26 -22.03 8.35
N ARG A 40 14.79 -22.22 7.13
CA ARG A 40 16.10 -22.85 6.91
C ARG A 40 17.26 -21.87 6.89
N THR A 41 17.06 -20.72 6.24
CA THR A 41 18.15 -19.77 5.94
C THR A 41 17.99 -18.42 6.60
N ARG A 42 16.85 -18.16 7.25
CA ARG A 42 16.49 -16.86 7.84
C ARG A 42 16.47 -15.73 6.81
N HIS A 43 16.12 -16.06 5.59
CA HIS A 43 15.92 -15.09 4.52
C HIS A 43 14.60 -15.37 3.81
N ASN A 44 13.96 -14.29 3.32
CA ASN A 44 12.87 -14.42 2.37
C ASN A 44 13.47 -14.44 0.94
N PRO A 45 13.52 -15.59 0.28
CA PRO A 45 14.25 -15.76 -0.96
C PRO A 45 13.62 -15.07 -2.16
N LEU A 46 12.32 -14.72 -2.07
CA LEU A 46 11.60 -14.10 -3.17
C LEU A 46 11.51 -12.58 -3.04
N TYR A 47 11.18 -12.08 -1.85
CA TYR A 47 10.70 -10.71 -1.70
C TYR A 47 11.61 -9.78 -0.90
N LEU A 48 12.53 -10.33 -0.07
CA LEU A 48 13.43 -9.52 0.78
C LEU A 48 14.76 -10.28 1.01
N LYS A 49 15.44 -10.58 -0.08
CA LYS A 49 16.58 -11.50 -0.15
C LYS A 49 17.79 -11.04 0.66
N ASP A 50 18.01 -9.76 0.77
CA ASP A 50 19.21 -9.13 1.33
C ASP A 50 19.07 -8.70 2.79
N VAL A 51 18.05 -9.21 3.48
CA VAL A 51 17.82 -8.97 4.91
C VAL A 51 17.78 -10.28 5.66
N GLU A 52 18.69 -10.45 6.63
CA GLU A 52 18.63 -11.54 7.57
C GLU A 52 17.51 -11.30 8.60
N LEU A 53 16.67 -12.32 8.79
CA LEU A 53 15.48 -12.23 9.61
C LEU A 53 15.74 -12.70 11.06
N PRO A 54 15.18 -12.01 12.10
CA PRO A 54 15.29 -12.41 13.50
C PRO A 54 14.79 -13.83 13.78
N ALA A 55 15.34 -14.49 14.84
CA ALA A 55 14.98 -15.86 15.23
C ALA A 55 13.51 -16.02 15.60
N GLY A 56 12.88 -14.98 16.10
CA GLY A 56 11.50 -15.00 16.56
C GLY A 56 10.44 -15.03 15.46
N ILE A 57 10.81 -15.14 14.17
CA ILE A 57 9.84 -15.23 13.07
C ILE A 57 9.52 -16.71 12.79
N GLU A 58 8.28 -17.11 13.13
CA GLU A 58 7.70 -18.43 12.82
C GLU A 58 6.94 -18.33 11.48
N ALA A 59 7.58 -18.76 10.40
CA ALA A 59 6.94 -18.73 9.07
C ALA A 59 6.18 -20.03 8.78
N THR A 60 4.97 -19.91 8.22
CA THR A 60 4.12 -21.06 7.85
C THR A 60 3.27 -20.78 6.61
N THR A 61 2.90 -21.83 5.90
CA THR A 61 1.89 -21.78 4.82
C THR A 61 0.49 -22.14 5.31
N ASP A 62 0.35 -22.62 6.53
CA ASP A 62 -0.95 -22.90 7.16
C ASP A 62 -1.51 -21.60 7.76
N LEU A 63 -2.53 -21.05 7.09
CA LEU A 63 -3.16 -19.80 7.51
C LEU A 63 -3.86 -19.93 8.85
N ALA A 64 -4.55 -21.05 9.09
CA ALA A 64 -5.26 -21.29 10.35
C ALA A 64 -4.28 -21.41 11.52
N ALA A 65 -3.14 -22.10 11.32
CA ALA A 65 -2.09 -22.19 12.33
C ALA A 65 -1.45 -20.82 12.61
N ALA A 66 -1.22 -20.01 11.58
CA ALA A 66 -0.65 -18.66 11.74
C ALA A 66 -1.48 -17.76 12.64
N VAL A 67 -2.81 -17.78 12.50
CA VAL A 67 -3.73 -16.87 13.23
C VAL A 67 -4.23 -17.43 14.55
N ARG A 68 -4.06 -18.70 14.81
CA ARG A 68 -4.57 -19.37 16.03
C ARG A 68 -4.01 -18.75 17.31
N GLY A 69 -4.91 -18.23 18.17
CA GLY A 69 -4.54 -17.58 19.44
C GLY A 69 -3.76 -16.28 19.28
N ALA A 70 -3.79 -15.66 18.10
CA ALA A 70 -3.21 -14.34 17.91
C ALA A 70 -3.98 -13.31 18.73
N SER A 71 -3.27 -12.36 19.32
CA SER A 71 -3.82 -11.20 20.05
C SER A 71 -3.83 -9.93 19.22
N LEU A 72 -3.33 -10.00 17.99
CA LEU A 72 -3.38 -8.97 16.95
C LEU A 72 -3.12 -9.63 15.60
N LEU A 73 -3.93 -9.30 14.60
CA LEU A 73 -3.72 -9.69 13.21
C LEU A 73 -3.29 -8.47 12.39
N VAL A 74 -2.29 -8.67 11.53
CA VAL A 74 -1.85 -7.65 10.56
C VAL A 74 -1.99 -8.24 9.16
N MET A 75 -2.93 -7.73 8.37
CA MET A 75 -3.20 -8.15 7.00
C MET A 75 -2.34 -7.35 6.02
N VAL A 76 -1.48 -8.04 5.25
CA VAL A 76 -0.49 -7.42 4.35
C VAL A 76 -0.43 -8.14 3.01
N VAL A 77 -1.53 -8.73 2.59
CA VAL A 77 -1.65 -9.37 1.27
C VAL A 77 -2.00 -8.35 0.19
N PRO A 78 -1.64 -8.56 -1.08
CA PRO A 78 -2.10 -7.68 -2.15
C PRO A 78 -3.62 -7.57 -2.19
N SER A 79 -4.13 -6.39 -2.58
CA SER A 79 -5.56 -6.06 -2.51
C SER A 79 -6.47 -7.04 -3.26
N GLU A 80 -6.01 -7.60 -4.38
CA GLU A 80 -6.74 -8.61 -5.17
C GLU A 80 -6.95 -9.94 -4.43
N PHE A 81 -6.05 -10.31 -3.53
CA PHE A 81 -6.14 -11.57 -2.77
C PHE A 81 -6.73 -11.37 -1.38
N PHE A 82 -7.03 -10.12 -1.00
CA PHE A 82 -7.40 -9.78 0.37
C PHE A 82 -8.70 -10.48 0.80
N ALA A 83 -9.76 -10.40 0.01
CA ALA A 83 -11.05 -11.01 0.32
C ALA A 83 -10.96 -12.55 0.38
N ALA A 84 -10.24 -13.17 -0.54
CA ALA A 84 -10.05 -14.63 -0.55
C ALA A 84 -9.22 -15.10 0.65
N THR A 85 -8.15 -14.37 1.02
CA THR A 85 -7.34 -14.68 2.20
C THR A 85 -8.15 -14.50 3.49
N LEU A 86 -8.94 -13.44 3.58
CA LEU A 86 -9.83 -13.18 4.71
C LEU A 86 -10.86 -14.31 4.91
N ALA A 87 -11.41 -14.85 3.81
CA ALA A 87 -12.33 -15.98 3.86
C ALA A 87 -11.68 -17.26 4.43
N GLY A 88 -10.37 -17.42 4.26
CA GLY A 88 -9.60 -18.56 4.76
C GLY A 88 -9.11 -18.43 6.21
N LEU A 89 -9.29 -17.28 6.88
CA LEU A 89 -8.78 -17.09 8.26
C LEU A 89 -9.47 -17.97 9.30
N GLY A 90 -10.67 -18.47 9.01
CA GLY A 90 -11.52 -19.08 10.02
C GLY A 90 -12.10 -18.09 11.03
N PRO A 91 -12.59 -18.56 12.19
CA PRO A 91 -13.15 -17.67 13.22
C PRO A 91 -12.06 -16.79 13.84
N VAL A 92 -12.32 -15.48 13.86
CA VAL A 92 -11.47 -14.49 14.56
C VAL A 92 -12.31 -13.91 15.69
N PRO A 93 -11.86 -14.01 16.97
CA PRO A 93 -12.58 -13.40 18.09
C PRO A 93 -12.71 -11.88 17.92
N ALA A 94 -13.86 -11.32 18.26
CA ALA A 94 -14.17 -9.89 18.05
C ALA A 94 -13.24 -8.94 18.83
N GLU A 95 -12.68 -9.41 19.94
CA GLU A 95 -11.72 -8.67 20.76
C GLU A 95 -10.33 -8.55 20.12
N VAL A 96 -9.99 -9.42 19.15
CA VAL A 96 -8.70 -9.39 18.45
C VAL A 96 -8.70 -8.29 17.41
N PRO A 97 -7.86 -7.23 17.56
CA PRO A 97 -7.76 -6.20 16.55
C PRO A 97 -7.20 -6.73 15.24
N ILE A 98 -7.67 -6.15 14.14
CA ILE A 98 -7.15 -6.44 12.79
C ILE A 98 -6.65 -5.14 12.17
N VAL A 99 -5.36 -5.09 11.85
CA VAL A 99 -4.73 -3.97 11.15
C VAL A 99 -4.57 -4.33 9.68
N SER A 100 -5.19 -3.56 8.79
CA SER A 100 -4.87 -3.62 7.37
C SER A 100 -3.63 -2.75 7.08
N ALA A 101 -2.56 -3.35 6.59
CA ALA A 101 -1.40 -2.66 6.04
C ALA A 101 -1.31 -2.82 4.51
N THR A 102 -2.37 -3.31 3.88
CA THR A 102 -2.55 -3.43 2.43
C THR A 102 -2.87 -2.06 1.84
N LYS A 103 -2.21 -1.72 0.73
CA LYS A 103 -2.38 -0.44 0.03
C LYS A 103 -3.04 -0.66 -1.32
N GLY A 104 -4.35 -0.43 -1.42
CA GLY A 104 -5.14 -0.63 -2.64
C GLY A 104 -6.63 -0.70 -2.33
N PHE A 105 -7.41 -0.92 -3.38
CA PHE A 105 -8.83 -1.22 -3.30
C PHE A 105 -9.08 -2.67 -3.73
N GLU A 106 -10.12 -3.30 -3.20
CA GLU A 106 -10.61 -4.58 -3.69
C GLU A 106 -11.14 -4.38 -5.11
N PRO A 107 -10.60 -5.11 -6.12
CA PRO A 107 -10.78 -4.73 -7.52
C PRO A 107 -12.17 -4.99 -8.09
N ALA A 108 -12.93 -5.95 -7.55
CA ALA A 108 -14.24 -6.32 -8.12
C ALA A 108 -15.35 -5.33 -7.70
N ARG A 109 -15.32 -4.85 -6.45
CA ARG A 109 -16.34 -3.95 -5.88
C ARG A 109 -15.81 -2.56 -5.59
N HIS A 110 -14.50 -2.38 -5.67
CA HIS A 110 -13.78 -1.11 -5.42
C HIS A 110 -13.85 -0.65 -3.95
N LEU A 111 -13.90 -1.61 -3.02
CA LEU A 111 -13.98 -1.35 -1.58
C LEU A 111 -12.60 -1.10 -0.99
N ARG A 112 -12.55 -0.30 0.07
CA ARG A 112 -11.37 -0.19 0.93
C ARG A 112 -11.19 -1.49 1.72
N MET A 113 -9.98 -1.80 2.16
CA MET A 113 -9.70 -3.03 2.89
C MET A 113 -10.46 -3.10 4.21
N SER A 114 -10.66 -1.97 4.89
CA SER A 114 -11.49 -1.88 6.11
C SER A 114 -12.96 -2.24 5.86
N GLU A 115 -13.52 -1.86 4.70
CA GLU A 115 -14.89 -2.24 4.32
C GLU A 115 -14.98 -3.74 4.07
N VAL A 116 -14.03 -4.31 3.35
CA VAL A 116 -13.96 -5.78 3.11
C VAL A 116 -13.86 -6.55 4.44
N LEU A 117 -13.06 -6.05 5.40
CA LEU A 117 -12.96 -6.64 6.73
C LEU A 117 -14.30 -6.60 7.48
N LEU A 118 -14.96 -5.43 7.51
CA LEU A 118 -16.19 -5.23 8.26
C LEU A 118 -17.40 -5.97 7.66
N GLU A 119 -17.44 -6.16 6.35
CA GLU A 119 -18.47 -7.01 5.72
C GLU A 119 -18.36 -8.47 6.17
N ARG A 120 -17.13 -8.99 6.28
CA ARG A 120 -16.91 -10.39 6.69
C ARG A 120 -16.95 -10.58 8.20
N LEU A 121 -16.48 -9.59 8.94
CA LEU A 121 -16.31 -9.59 10.39
C LEU A 121 -16.89 -8.30 10.97
N PRO A 122 -18.25 -8.15 11.05
CA PRO A 122 -18.89 -6.89 11.42
C PRO A 122 -18.56 -6.39 12.83
N ALA A 123 -18.20 -7.28 13.75
CA ALA A 123 -17.80 -6.95 15.12
C ALA A 123 -16.28 -6.74 15.29
N ALA A 124 -15.49 -6.83 14.22
CA ALA A 124 -14.04 -6.71 14.31
C ALA A 124 -13.60 -5.28 14.65
N ARG A 125 -12.54 -5.18 15.45
CA ARG A 125 -11.85 -3.93 15.76
C ARG A 125 -10.81 -3.64 14.67
N VAL A 126 -11.20 -2.90 13.64
CA VAL A 126 -10.41 -2.68 12.44
C VAL A 126 -9.61 -1.38 12.53
N ALA A 127 -8.33 -1.44 12.10
CA ALA A 127 -7.48 -0.29 11.91
C ALA A 127 -6.73 -0.39 10.58
N ALA A 128 -6.21 0.74 10.08
CA ALA A 128 -5.38 0.82 8.88
C ALA A 128 -3.98 1.37 9.22
N LEU A 129 -2.94 0.79 8.61
CA LEU A 129 -1.55 1.24 8.71
C LEU A 129 -1.05 1.68 7.34
N SER A 130 -0.66 2.94 7.20
CA SER A 130 -0.10 3.49 5.96
C SER A 130 0.88 4.64 6.26
N GLY A 131 1.77 4.93 5.29
CA GLY A 131 2.77 6.00 5.42
C GLY A 131 4.03 5.68 4.63
N PRO A 132 5.04 6.56 4.65
CA PRO A 132 6.30 6.42 3.92
C PRO A 132 7.16 5.30 4.50
N THR A 133 6.98 4.09 3.98
CA THR A 133 7.56 2.86 4.55
C THR A 133 8.06 1.93 3.45
N PHE A 134 9.26 2.17 2.93
CA PHE A 134 9.90 1.17 2.11
C PHE A 134 10.29 -0.06 2.94
N ALA A 135 9.79 -1.22 2.52
CA ALA A 135 9.97 -2.48 3.24
C ALA A 135 11.44 -2.78 3.59
N ARG A 136 12.34 -2.56 2.65
CA ARG A 136 13.79 -2.80 2.82
C ARG A 136 14.40 -1.92 3.92
N GLU A 137 13.98 -0.66 4.01
CA GLU A 137 14.47 0.29 5.00
C GLU A 137 13.93 -0.05 6.40
N VAL A 138 12.63 -0.31 6.52
CA VAL A 138 12.01 -0.75 7.78
C VAL A 138 12.63 -2.05 8.27
N ALA A 139 12.84 -3.03 7.40
CA ALA A 139 13.48 -4.29 7.77
C ALA A 139 14.92 -4.14 8.22
N ARG A 140 15.64 -3.12 7.75
CA ARG A 140 16.99 -2.77 8.21
C ARG A 140 17.01 -1.95 9.49
N GLY A 141 15.84 -1.53 10.01
CA GLY A 141 15.73 -0.70 11.21
C GLY A 141 16.07 0.76 10.95
N LEU A 142 16.03 1.22 9.71
CA LEU A 142 16.20 2.64 9.42
C LEU A 142 14.97 3.42 9.90
N PRO A 143 15.15 4.68 10.35
CA PRO A 143 14.05 5.49 10.84
C PRO A 143 12.93 5.64 9.82
N ALA A 144 11.70 5.32 10.23
CA ALA A 144 10.50 5.48 9.44
C ALA A 144 9.34 5.98 10.30
N ALA A 145 8.37 6.63 9.68
CA ALA A 145 7.16 7.08 10.33
C ALA A 145 5.92 6.65 9.53
N ALA A 146 4.87 6.25 10.22
CA ALA A 146 3.61 5.85 9.61
C ALA A 146 2.42 6.30 10.45
N VAL A 147 1.21 6.12 9.90
CA VAL A 147 -0.05 6.40 10.58
C VAL A 147 -0.77 5.09 10.85
N ILE A 148 -1.19 4.91 12.11
CA ILE A 148 -2.17 3.91 12.50
C ILE A 148 -3.52 4.60 12.69
N ALA A 149 -4.50 4.27 11.83
CA ALA A 149 -5.82 4.87 11.87
C ALA A 149 -6.86 3.89 12.36
N ALA A 150 -7.67 4.31 13.32
CA ALA A 150 -8.80 3.55 13.81
C ALA A 150 -9.96 4.49 14.15
N PRO A 151 -11.23 4.00 14.15
CA PRO A 151 -12.40 4.84 14.45
C PRO A 151 -12.35 5.51 15.83
N ASP A 152 -11.70 4.86 16.80
CA ASP A 152 -11.57 5.37 18.18
C ASP A 152 -10.09 5.50 18.60
N ASP A 153 -9.83 6.47 19.49
CA ASP A 153 -8.49 6.78 19.97
C ASP A 153 -7.92 5.70 20.92
N VAL A 154 -8.77 4.93 21.57
CA VAL A 154 -8.34 3.86 22.49
C VAL A 154 -7.68 2.74 21.69
N LEU A 155 -8.33 2.31 20.60
CA LEU A 155 -7.78 1.31 19.69
C LEU A 155 -6.52 1.84 19.01
N ALA A 156 -6.58 3.06 18.43
CA ALA A 156 -5.44 3.65 17.76
C ALA A 156 -4.22 3.79 18.68
N GLY A 157 -4.43 4.29 19.91
CA GLY A 157 -3.38 4.44 20.92
C GLY A 157 -2.82 3.10 21.42
N ALA A 158 -3.64 2.07 21.58
CA ALA A 158 -3.19 0.74 21.96
C ALA A 158 -2.30 0.12 20.87
N LEU A 159 -2.72 0.23 19.60
CA LEU A 159 -1.95 -0.25 18.46
C LEU A 159 -0.66 0.56 18.24
N GLN A 160 -0.70 1.88 18.44
CA GLN A 160 0.49 2.74 18.39
C GLN A 160 1.55 2.30 19.39
N ARG A 161 1.16 2.05 20.64
CA ARG A 161 2.11 1.59 21.69
C ARG A 161 2.65 0.21 21.40
N ARG A 162 1.84 -0.66 20.81
CA ARG A 162 2.20 -2.05 20.55
C ARG A 162 3.10 -2.22 19.33
N LEU A 163 2.81 -1.49 18.24
CA LEU A 163 3.53 -1.62 16.97
C LEU A 163 4.59 -0.54 16.77
N GLY A 164 4.56 0.56 17.55
CA GLY A 164 5.51 1.65 17.42
C GLY A 164 6.80 1.37 18.20
N THR A 165 7.93 1.80 17.63
CA THR A 165 9.24 1.83 18.30
C THR A 165 9.90 3.19 18.09
N ARG A 166 11.13 3.34 18.58
CA ARG A 166 11.94 4.53 18.36
C ARG A 166 12.25 4.72 16.87
N GLU A 167 12.55 3.64 16.16
CA GLU A 167 12.91 3.61 14.74
C GLU A 167 11.69 3.60 13.83
N PHE A 168 10.58 2.98 14.27
CA PHE A 168 9.32 2.93 13.53
C PHE A 168 8.24 3.72 14.28
N ARG A 169 8.22 5.02 14.01
CA ARG A 169 7.36 5.95 14.74
C ARG A 169 5.94 5.95 14.19
N LEU A 170 4.95 5.61 15.00
CA LEU A 170 3.55 5.63 14.62
C LEU A 170 2.84 6.88 15.15
N TYR A 171 2.00 7.47 14.31
CA TYR A 171 1.08 8.55 14.65
C TYR A 171 -0.35 8.03 14.55
N THR A 172 -1.22 8.42 15.47
CA THR A 172 -2.63 8.02 15.45
C THR A 172 -3.46 8.95 14.56
N ASN A 173 -4.53 8.41 13.97
CA ASN A 173 -5.53 9.17 13.22
C ASN A 173 -6.90 8.48 13.37
N ARG A 174 -8.00 9.25 13.30
CA ARG A 174 -9.36 8.69 13.24
C ARG A 174 -9.88 8.48 11.82
N ASP A 175 -9.23 9.08 10.85
CA ASP A 175 -9.62 9.05 9.44
C ASP A 175 -9.05 7.81 8.73
N VAL A 176 -9.69 6.66 8.95
CA VAL A 176 -9.36 5.39 8.26
C VAL A 176 -9.52 5.56 6.75
N VAL A 177 -10.56 6.27 6.31
CA VAL A 177 -10.85 6.51 4.88
C VAL A 177 -9.68 7.21 4.19
N GLY A 178 -9.21 8.31 4.78
CA GLY A 178 -8.09 9.09 4.23
C GLY A 178 -6.79 8.33 4.22
N VAL A 179 -6.49 7.57 5.27
CA VAL A 179 -5.25 6.77 5.39
C VAL A 179 -5.21 5.65 4.35
N GLU A 180 -6.30 4.92 4.15
CA GLU A 180 -6.39 3.86 3.14
C GLU A 180 -6.37 4.43 1.71
N THR A 181 -7.17 5.47 1.46
CA THR A 181 -7.27 6.08 0.11
C THR A 181 -5.96 6.72 -0.31
N GLY A 182 -5.27 7.42 0.60
CA GLY A 182 -3.95 7.99 0.35
C GLY A 182 -2.93 6.91 0.00
N GLY A 183 -2.85 5.85 0.82
CA GLY A 183 -1.98 4.70 0.59
C GLY A 183 -2.24 3.96 -0.72
N ALA A 184 -3.49 3.91 -1.19
CA ALA A 184 -3.86 3.31 -2.46
C ALA A 184 -3.47 4.19 -3.65
N LEU A 185 -3.92 5.45 -3.68
CA LEU A 185 -3.81 6.34 -4.83
C LEU A 185 -2.37 6.81 -5.11
N LYS A 186 -1.52 6.95 -4.09
CA LYS A 186 -0.11 7.32 -4.28
C LYS A 186 0.62 6.41 -5.29
N ASN A 187 0.21 5.15 -5.37
CA ASN A 187 0.82 4.17 -6.26
C ASN A 187 0.55 4.49 -7.74
N VAL A 188 -0.62 5.07 -8.04
CA VAL A 188 -0.96 5.55 -9.39
C VAL A 188 -0.11 6.76 -9.75
N MET A 189 0.05 7.70 -8.82
CA MET A 189 0.89 8.88 -9.03
C MET A 189 2.36 8.52 -9.22
N ALA A 190 2.81 7.46 -8.57
CA ALA A 190 4.16 6.94 -8.78
C ALA A 190 4.36 6.36 -10.19
N ILE A 191 3.35 5.72 -10.79
CA ILE A 191 3.41 5.32 -12.21
C ILE A 191 3.51 6.56 -13.09
N ALA A 192 2.68 7.59 -12.84
CA ALA A 192 2.71 8.84 -13.61
C ALA A 192 4.08 9.53 -13.56
N THR A 193 4.69 9.63 -12.37
CA THR A 193 6.04 10.19 -12.23
C THR A 193 7.11 9.32 -12.88
N GLY A 194 6.94 8.00 -12.86
CA GLY A 194 7.81 7.06 -13.58
C GLY A 194 7.73 7.23 -15.10
N LEU A 195 6.52 7.44 -15.65
CA LEU A 195 6.33 7.78 -17.07
C LEU A 195 7.09 9.07 -17.43
N ALA A 196 6.94 10.12 -16.62
CA ALA A 196 7.65 11.39 -16.83
C ALA A 196 9.17 11.23 -16.78
N ASP A 197 9.68 10.44 -15.83
CA ASP A 197 11.12 10.13 -15.74
C ASP A 197 11.62 9.35 -16.95
N GLY A 198 10.86 8.35 -17.40
CA GLY A 198 11.23 7.54 -18.57
C GLY A 198 11.21 8.35 -19.88
N LEU A 199 10.37 9.38 -19.98
CA LEU A 199 10.33 10.35 -21.09
C LEU A 199 11.39 11.46 -20.98
N GLY A 200 12.15 11.52 -19.86
CA GLY A 200 13.20 12.52 -19.67
C GLY A 200 12.70 13.94 -19.38
N LEU A 201 11.51 14.10 -18.77
CA LEU A 201 10.88 15.42 -18.56
C LEU A 201 11.48 16.25 -17.42
N GLY A 202 12.35 15.66 -16.61
CA GLY A 202 13.10 16.35 -15.57
C GLY A 202 12.32 16.60 -14.26
N GLU A 203 13.02 17.26 -13.33
CA GLU A 203 12.57 17.41 -11.93
C GLU A 203 11.33 18.33 -11.77
N ASN A 204 11.23 19.37 -12.60
CA ASN A 204 10.09 20.32 -12.55
C ASN A 204 8.78 19.58 -12.89
N ALA A 205 8.79 18.73 -13.91
CA ALA A 205 7.61 17.93 -14.28
C ALA A 205 7.26 16.93 -13.18
N ARG A 206 8.25 16.28 -12.55
CA ARG A 206 8.02 15.39 -11.41
C ARG A 206 7.40 16.14 -10.24
N ALA A 207 7.92 17.32 -9.87
CA ALA A 207 7.37 18.13 -8.79
C ALA A 207 5.90 18.57 -9.08
N ALA A 208 5.63 18.99 -10.31
CA ALA A 208 4.27 19.34 -10.74
C ALA A 208 3.32 18.13 -10.65
N LEU A 209 3.74 16.94 -11.11
CA LEU A 209 2.95 15.71 -11.02
C LEU A 209 2.68 15.28 -9.58
N VAL A 210 3.65 15.41 -8.67
CA VAL A 210 3.46 15.10 -7.23
C VAL A 210 2.42 16.06 -6.64
N THR A 211 2.55 17.36 -6.89
CA THR A 211 1.63 18.39 -6.37
C THR A 211 0.21 18.21 -6.93
N ARG A 212 0.07 18.05 -8.24
CA ARG A 212 -1.23 17.85 -8.88
C ARG A 212 -1.82 16.49 -8.56
N GLY A 213 -0.98 15.47 -8.41
CA GLY A 213 -1.37 14.14 -7.96
C GLY A 213 -1.94 14.17 -6.54
N LEU A 214 -1.32 14.90 -5.62
CA LEU A 214 -1.87 15.08 -4.26
C LEU A 214 -3.26 15.73 -4.30
N ALA A 215 -3.45 16.74 -5.18
CA ALA A 215 -4.75 17.37 -5.35
C ALA A 215 -5.82 16.40 -5.89
N GLU A 216 -5.46 15.50 -6.82
CA GLU A 216 -6.37 14.44 -7.31
C GLU A 216 -6.71 13.44 -6.22
N MET A 217 -5.68 12.96 -5.50
CA MET A 217 -5.86 12.05 -4.37
C MET A 217 -6.79 12.65 -3.32
N THR A 218 -6.59 13.92 -2.99
CA THR A 218 -7.41 14.64 -1.99
C THR A 218 -8.87 14.76 -2.45
N ARG A 219 -9.11 15.10 -3.73
CA ARG A 219 -10.48 15.20 -4.24
C ARG A 219 -11.24 13.88 -4.13
N LEU A 220 -10.64 12.78 -4.56
CA LEU A 220 -11.31 11.48 -4.44
C LEU A 220 -11.46 11.06 -2.98
N ALA A 221 -10.43 11.23 -2.17
CA ALA A 221 -10.48 10.86 -0.75
C ALA A 221 -11.59 11.62 -0.01
N VAL A 222 -11.73 12.92 -0.25
CA VAL A 222 -12.79 13.76 0.34
C VAL A 222 -14.17 13.30 -0.13
N ALA A 223 -14.33 12.99 -1.41
CA ALA A 223 -15.59 12.46 -1.94
C ALA A 223 -15.97 11.10 -1.32
N LEU A 224 -14.98 10.34 -0.85
CA LEU A 224 -15.17 9.09 -0.10
C LEU A 224 -15.35 9.32 1.42
N GLY A 225 -15.33 10.56 1.90
CA GLY A 225 -15.54 10.93 3.30
C GLY A 225 -14.27 11.16 4.11
N ALA A 226 -13.10 11.25 3.49
CA ALA A 226 -11.84 11.55 4.16
C ALA A 226 -11.70 13.03 4.53
N ARG A 227 -10.77 13.33 5.43
CA ARG A 227 -10.38 14.70 5.79
C ARG A 227 -9.21 15.16 4.93
N PRO A 228 -9.23 16.36 4.34
CA PRO A 228 -8.11 16.89 3.54
C PRO A 228 -6.78 16.90 4.30
N ALA A 229 -6.79 17.20 5.61
CA ALA A 229 -5.61 17.23 6.46
C ALA A 229 -4.89 15.87 6.54
N THR A 230 -5.62 14.75 6.41
CA THR A 230 -5.03 13.40 6.38
C THR A 230 -4.16 13.20 5.14
N LEU A 231 -4.60 13.75 3.99
CA LEU A 231 -3.85 13.65 2.74
C LEU A 231 -2.61 14.56 2.73
N ALA A 232 -2.59 15.64 3.50
CA ALA A 232 -1.40 16.48 3.70
C ALA A 232 -0.37 15.86 4.67
N GLY A 233 -0.75 14.77 5.36
CA GLY A 233 0.10 14.08 6.34
C GLY A 233 0.92 12.94 5.75
N LEU A 234 1.42 12.07 6.67
CA LEU A 234 2.31 10.93 6.34
C LEU A 234 1.66 9.93 5.38
N ALA A 235 0.38 9.57 5.57
CA ALA A 235 -0.30 8.58 4.74
C ALA A 235 -0.71 9.11 3.35
N GLY A 236 -0.72 10.43 3.15
CA GLY A 236 -0.93 11.10 1.86
C GLY A 236 0.38 11.61 1.29
N LEU A 237 0.70 12.89 1.54
CA LEU A 237 1.88 13.58 1.00
C LEU A 237 3.20 12.84 1.30
N GLY A 238 3.40 12.38 2.54
CA GLY A 238 4.65 11.71 2.92
C GLY A 238 4.92 10.44 2.10
N ASP A 239 3.91 9.56 2.00
CA ASP A 239 4.03 8.32 1.23
C ASP A 239 4.04 8.57 -0.29
N LEU A 240 3.34 9.62 -0.75
CA LEU A 240 3.37 10.07 -2.14
C LEU A 240 4.77 10.52 -2.55
N VAL A 241 5.39 11.43 -1.80
CA VAL A 241 6.75 11.92 -2.07
C VAL A 241 7.72 10.75 -2.11
N LEU A 242 7.75 9.90 -1.06
CA LEU A 242 8.63 8.74 -1.02
C LEU A 242 8.44 7.84 -2.24
N THR A 243 7.19 7.56 -2.63
CA THR A 243 6.91 6.59 -3.70
C THR A 243 7.20 7.17 -5.09
N CYS A 244 7.00 8.48 -5.28
CA CYS A 244 7.25 9.16 -6.56
C CYS A 244 8.74 9.49 -6.81
N THR A 245 9.55 9.61 -5.75
CA THR A 245 10.96 10.02 -5.90
C THR A 245 11.94 8.89 -5.54
N GLY A 246 11.54 7.94 -4.71
CA GLY A 246 12.42 6.90 -4.21
C GLY A 246 12.77 5.84 -5.27
N SER A 247 14.03 5.43 -5.29
CA SER A 247 14.56 4.40 -6.20
C SER A 247 14.00 2.99 -5.93
N LEU A 248 13.48 2.73 -4.73
CA LEU A 248 12.88 1.45 -4.36
C LEU A 248 11.40 1.32 -4.75
N SER A 249 10.82 2.34 -5.41
CA SER A 249 9.42 2.34 -5.80
C SER A 249 9.17 1.48 -7.03
N ARG A 250 8.50 0.36 -6.84
CA ARG A 250 8.08 -0.56 -7.93
C ARG A 250 7.11 0.10 -8.92
N ASN A 251 6.19 0.93 -8.41
CA ASN A 251 5.23 1.64 -9.25
C ASN A 251 5.92 2.69 -10.13
N ARG A 252 6.91 3.42 -9.60
CA ARG A 252 7.71 4.35 -10.39
C ARG A 252 8.54 3.59 -11.43
N ALA A 253 9.16 2.46 -11.05
CA ALA A 253 9.92 1.62 -11.98
C ALA A 253 9.03 1.09 -13.13
N LEU A 254 7.79 0.68 -12.83
CA LEU A 254 6.81 0.31 -13.86
C LEU A 254 6.57 1.48 -14.83
N GLY A 255 6.33 2.70 -14.32
CA GLY A 255 6.15 3.88 -15.17
C GLY A 255 7.33 4.14 -16.11
N VAL A 256 8.57 4.01 -15.62
CA VAL A 256 9.78 4.13 -16.44
C VAL A 256 9.82 3.06 -17.54
N ALA A 257 9.47 1.82 -17.21
CA ALA A 257 9.45 0.71 -18.16
C ALA A 257 8.38 0.92 -19.26
N LEU A 258 7.17 1.34 -18.86
CA LEU A 258 6.10 1.69 -19.81
C LEU A 258 6.51 2.82 -20.78
N ALA A 259 7.22 3.85 -20.29
CA ALA A 259 7.73 4.93 -21.14
C ALA A 259 8.79 4.45 -22.16
N ARG A 260 9.43 3.32 -21.90
CA ARG A 260 10.40 2.66 -22.80
C ARG A 260 9.76 1.64 -23.74
N GLY A 261 8.43 1.51 -23.73
CA GLY A 261 7.68 0.63 -24.61
C GLY A 261 7.42 -0.77 -24.07
N GLN A 262 7.82 -1.09 -22.83
CA GLN A 262 7.42 -2.35 -22.18
C GLN A 262 5.94 -2.30 -21.75
N THR A 263 5.29 -3.44 -21.73
CA THR A 263 3.93 -3.57 -21.17
C THR A 263 3.98 -3.88 -19.67
N ALA A 264 2.91 -3.57 -18.95
CA ALA A 264 2.79 -3.93 -17.53
C ALA A 264 2.95 -5.44 -17.30
N ARG A 265 2.44 -6.26 -18.22
CA ARG A 265 2.52 -7.73 -18.18
C ARG A 265 3.97 -8.25 -18.31
N GLU A 266 4.76 -7.65 -19.21
CA GLU A 266 6.17 -7.99 -19.35
C GLU A 266 6.94 -7.67 -18.08
N VAL A 267 6.75 -6.47 -17.51
CA VAL A 267 7.39 -6.05 -16.26
C VAL A 267 7.01 -6.96 -15.09
N GLU A 268 5.73 -7.34 -14.96
CA GLU A 268 5.29 -8.27 -13.90
C GLU A 268 5.90 -9.68 -14.07
N SER A 269 6.02 -10.18 -15.31
CA SER A 269 6.63 -11.48 -15.58
C SER A 269 8.13 -11.53 -15.27
N GLU A 270 8.85 -10.44 -15.55
CA GLU A 270 10.29 -10.34 -15.28
C GLU A 270 10.61 -10.16 -13.79
N THR A 271 9.79 -9.39 -13.08
CA THR A 271 10.07 -9.02 -11.68
C THR A 271 9.40 -9.94 -10.68
N HIS A 272 8.40 -10.73 -11.08
CA HIS A 272 7.50 -11.50 -10.20
C HIS A 272 6.82 -10.64 -9.12
N MET A 273 6.74 -9.33 -9.34
CA MET A 273 6.23 -8.36 -8.38
C MET A 273 5.02 -7.62 -8.94
N ILE A 274 3.96 -7.61 -8.16
CA ILE A 274 2.74 -6.88 -8.47
C ILE A 274 2.95 -5.39 -8.23
N ALA A 275 2.67 -4.58 -9.26
CA ALA A 275 2.56 -3.14 -9.12
C ALA A 275 1.11 -2.78 -8.73
N GLU A 276 0.87 -2.56 -7.44
CA GLU A 276 -0.47 -2.22 -6.88
C GLU A 276 -1.12 -1.02 -7.58
N GLY A 277 -0.32 -0.07 -8.08
CA GLY A 277 -0.82 1.10 -8.79
C GLY A 277 -1.58 0.75 -10.06
N ALA A 278 -1.13 -0.25 -10.84
CA ALA A 278 -1.82 -0.68 -12.05
C ALA A 278 -3.25 -1.21 -11.77
N ARG A 279 -3.44 -1.88 -10.62
CA ARG A 279 -4.76 -2.35 -10.18
C ARG A 279 -5.60 -1.24 -9.57
N THR A 280 -4.98 -0.36 -8.81
CA THR A 280 -5.64 0.78 -8.16
C THR A 280 -6.24 1.76 -9.16
N VAL A 281 -5.61 1.97 -10.32
CA VAL A 281 -6.12 2.88 -11.37
C VAL A 281 -7.55 2.54 -11.78
N GLY A 282 -7.85 1.27 -12.06
CA GLY A 282 -9.19 0.83 -12.45
C GLY A 282 -10.24 1.20 -11.39
N SER A 283 -9.95 0.87 -10.12
CA SER A 283 -10.83 1.21 -9.00
C SER A 283 -10.97 2.71 -8.79
N ALA A 284 -9.88 3.47 -8.90
CA ALA A 284 -9.90 4.93 -8.76
C ALA A 284 -10.81 5.58 -9.82
N LEU A 285 -10.74 5.13 -11.07
CA LEU A 285 -11.57 5.66 -12.16
C LEU A 285 -13.05 5.31 -11.99
N VAL A 286 -13.36 4.10 -11.50
CA VAL A 286 -14.76 3.72 -11.20
C VAL A 286 -15.32 4.56 -10.05
N LEU A 287 -14.57 4.69 -8.95
CA LEU A 287 -14.96 5.51 -7.80
C LEU A 287 -15.11 6.99 -8.19
N ALA A 288 -14.20 7.51 -9.00
CA ALA A 288 -14.28 8.89 -9.51
C ALA A 288 -15.57 9.14 -10.29
N ARG A 289 -15.95 8.22 -11.19
CA ARG A 289 -17.23 8.31 -11.92
C ARG A 289 -18.43 8.26 -10.99
N ARG A 290 -18.45 7.35 -10.02
CA ARG A 290 -19.56 7.20 -9.04
C ARG A 290 -19.77 8.46 -8.21
N HIS A 291 -18.69 9.19 -7.90
CA HIS A 291 -18.72 10.39 -7.06
C HIS A 291 -18.62 11.71 -7.83
N GLY A 292 -18.63 11.70 -9.16
CA GLY A 292 -18.55 12.90 -9.98
C GLY A 292 -17.22 13.66 -9.86
N VAL A 293 -16.11 12.94 -9.58
CA VAL A 293 -14.77 13.53 -9.36
C VAL A 293 -13.91 13.40 -10.61
N SER A 294 -13.19 14.46 -10.99
CA SER A 294 -12.23 14.45 -12.10
C SER A 294 -10.83 14.05 -11.62
N LEU A 295 -10.26 13.01 -12.24
CA LEU A 295 -8.92 12.49 -11.96
C LEU A 295 -8.09 12.40 -13.25
N PRO A 296 -7.67 13.52 -13.84
CA PRO A 296 -6.98 13.52 -15.14
C PRO A 296 -5.68 12.74 -15.16
N ILE A 297 -4.84 12.77 -14.13
CA ILE A 297 -3.60 11.99 -14.09
C ILE A 297 -3.94 10.49 -14.04
N CYS A 298 -4.90 10.09 -13.21
CA CYS A 298 -5.34 8.68 -13.17
C CYS A 298 -5.93 8.23 -14.52
N GLN A 299 -6.66 9.11 -15.25
CA GLN A 299 -7.20 8.81 -16.58
C GLN A 299 -6.10 8.53 -17.59
N GLU A 300 -5.08 9.39 -17.63
CA GLU A 300 -3.95 9.22 -18.55
C GLU A 300 -3.11 7.98 -18.21
N VAL A 301 -2.86 7.72 -16.93
CA VAL A 301 -2.19 6.47 -16.50
C VAL A 301 -3.02 5.25 -16.89
N GLY A 302 -4.36 5.32 -16.75
CA GLY A 302 -5.26 4.25 -17.19
C GLY A 302 -5.20 4.02 -18.70
N GLY A 303 -5.21 5.09 -19.51
CA GLY A 303 -5.05 5.02 -20.96
C GLY A 303 -3.76 4.31 -21.39
N VAL A 304 -2.65 4.63 -20.73
CA VAL A 304 -1.35 3.96 -21.00
C VAL A 304 -1.39 2.49 -20.59
N LEU A 305 -1.96 2.17 -19.44
CA LEU A 305 -1.94 0.81 -18.90
C LEU A 305 -2.90 -0.15 -19.61
N PHE A 306 -4.09 0.33 -20.01
CA PHE A 306 -5.19 -0.54 -20.44
C PHE A 306 -5.60 -0.34 -21.89
N ASP A 307 -5.44 0.89 -22.44
CA ASP A 307 -5.93 1.23 -23.77
C ASP A 307 -4.78 1.35 -24.80
N GLY A 308 -3.53 1.08 -24.37
CA GLY A 308 -2.35 1.16 -25.24
C GLY A 308 -2.00 2.58 -25.69
N LYS A 309 -2.49 3.61 -24.96
CA LYS A 309 -2.18 5.01 -25.26
C LYS A 309 -0.68 5.27 -25.13
N PRO A 310 -0.03 5.85 -26.15
CA PRO A 310 1.37 6.20 -26.07
C PRO A 310 1.66 7.18 -24.91
N PRO A 311 2.71 6.97 -24.11
CA PRO A 311 3.06 7.85 -22.98
C PRO A 311 3.21 9.33 -23.37
N GLY A 312 3.74 9.63 -24.56
CA GLY A 312 3.85 11.00 -25.09
C GLY A 312 2.49 11.66 -25.35
N GLU A 313 1.50 10.91 -25.83
CA GLU A 313 0.12 11.38 -26.02
C GLU A 313 -0.59 11.62 -24.69
N ALA A 314 -0.37 10.76 -23.70
CA ALA A 314 -0.89 10.94 -22.36
C ALA A 314 -0.35 12.23 -21.72
N LEU A 315 0.92 12.54 -21.91
CA LEU A 315 1.54 13.78 -21.48
C LEU A 315 0.90 15.00 -22.21
N ALA A 316 0.81 14.94 -23.54
CA ALA A 316 0.22 16.01 -24.34
C ALA A 316 -1.21 16.34 -23.86
N ALA A 317 -2.03 15.32 -23.63
CA ALA A 317 -3.39 15.48 -23.11
C ALA A 317 -3.44 16.16 -21.74
N LEU A 318 -2.46 15.96 -20.87
CA LEU A 318 -2.36 16.68 -19.58
C LEU A 318 -1.97 18.15 -19.78
N LEU A 319 -1.06 18.46 -20.71
CA LEU A 319 -0.57 19.81 -21.00
C LEU A 319 -1.60 20.65 -21.74
N GLU A 320 -2.43 20.06 -22.60
CA GLU A 320 -3.47 20.75 -23.38
C GLU A 320 -4.74 21.07 -22.56
N ARG A 321 -4.78 20.67 -21.29
CA ARG A 321 -5.93 20.98 -20.42
C ARG A 321 -6.10 22.51 -20.26
N PRO A 322 -7.35 22.99 -20.20
CA PRO A 322 -7.62 24.40 -19.97
C PRO A 322 -6.95 24.90 -18.68
N LEU A 323 -6.36 26.09 -18.76
CA LEU A 323 -5.76 26.76 -17.60
C LEU A 323 -6.82 26.97 -16.51
N ARG A 324 -6.46 26.69 -15.28
CA ARG A 324 -7.33 26.83 -14.11
C ARG A 324 -6.59 27.55 -12.99
N ARG A 325 -7.36 28.12 -12.07
CA ARG A 325 -6.78 28.60 -10.81
C ARG A 325 -6.27 27.42 -9.99
N GLU A 326 -5.19 27.63 -9.25
CA GLU A 326 -4.59 26.57 -8.44
C GLU A 326 -5.46 26.15 -7.25
N ASP A 327 -6.21 27.08 -6.69
CA ASP A 327 -7.08 26.93 -5.52
C ASP A 327 -8.46 26.31 -5.81
N ARG A 328 -8.66 25.75 -7.01
CA ARG A 328 -9.92 25.11 -7.45
C ARG A 328 -9.78 23.64 -7.78
#